data_ab1cc70dc2eb98699052072adb4fdbf6
#
_entry.id   ab1cc70dc2eb98699052072adb4fdbf6
#
_cell.length_a   1.000
_cell.length_b   1.000
_cell.length_c   1.000
_cell.angle_alpha   90.00
_cell.angle_beta   90.00
_cell.angle_gamma   90.00
#
_symmetry.space_group_name_H-M   'P 1'
#
loop_
_entity.id
_entity.type
_entity.pdbx_description
1 polymer ?
#
loop_
_entity_poly.entity_id
_entity_poly.type
_entity_poly.pdbx_seq_one_letter_code
_entity_poly.pdbx_strand_id
1 'polypeptide(L)'
;MCFIMRSNIYKYFFFLFLSWLVSFNAEAQVNDAGLWTSINLEKRFSKKMSLHFSEELRFNENITELGAIFSEISGEYRFNKMFSVSAGYRFTQRREVDDSYSIRHRYMINLNVKNKLGQFSTNARIRYQSQFKDVQSSENGKIPDNYLRTKLSVKYDLGKKYAPFISGELFLHLNRPDGVLMDNYRIAAGVDYEFSKRSSIEFGYLINREIQVANPWTNYVITVGWNYLLK
;
A
#
# COMPACT_ATOMS: atom_id res chain seq x y z
N MET A 1 8.65 56.15 23.84
CA MET A 1 7.47 55.82 23.00
C MET A 1 7.87 54.95 21.79
N CYS A 2 8.65 53.84 21.99
CA CYS A 2 9.19 53.05 20.90
C CYS A 2 9.12 51.50 21.15
N PHE A 3 8.38 51.02 22.14
CA PHE A 3 8.37 49.58 22.49
C PHE A 3 7.08 48.83 22.11
N ILE A 4 6.04 49.52 21.65
CA ILE A 4 4.72 48.89 21.34
C ILE A 4 4.61 48.45 19.88
N MET A 5 5.44 48.96 18.95
CA MET A 5 5.34 48.64 17.52
C MET A 5 5.96 47.29 17.10
N ARG A 6 6.87 46.71 17.90
CA ARG A 6 7.54 45.43 17.55
C ARG A 6 6.67 44.17 17.73
N SER A 7 5.72 44.19 18.65
CA SER A 7 4.87 43.02 18.93
C SER A 7 3.85 42.69 17.87
N ASN A 8 3.45 43.64 17.02
CA ASN A 8 2.40 43.43 16.05
C ASN A 8 2.93 42.89 14.70
N ILE A 9 4.20 43.12 14.36
CA ILE A 9 4.81 42.66 13.10
C ILE A 9 4.83 41.12 13.04
N TYR A 10 5.13 40.43 14.14
CA TYR A 10 5.13 38.96 14.17
C TYR A 10 3.74 38.36 13.99
N LYS A 11 2.69 39.06 14.46
CA LYS A 11 1.29 38.62 14.23
C LYS A 11 0.92 38.73 12.75
N TYR A 12 1.31 39.80 12.06
CA TYR A 12 1.07 39.94 10.62
C TYR A 12 1.87 38.93 9.80
N PHE A 13 3.13 38.66 10.17
CA PHE A 13 3.93 37.60 9.55
C PHE A 13 3.33 36.22 9.77
N PHE A 14 2.81 35.93 10.95
CA PHE A 14 2.13 34.68 11.27
C PHE A 14 0.84 34.53 10.46
N PHE A 15 0.03 35.57 10.33
CA PHE A 15 -1.18 35.55 9.51
C PHE A 15 -0.89 35.46 8.01
N LEU A 16 0.13 36.13 7.51
CA LEU A 16 0.62 36.00 6.13
C LEU A 16 1.15 34.59 5.84
N PHE A 17 1.90 34.00 6.76
CA PHE A 17 2.37 32.63 6.66
C PHE A 17 1.20 31.63 6.68
N LEU A 18 0.21 31.85 7.56
CA LEU A 18 -0.99 31.02 7.64
C LEU A 18 -1.85 31.14 6.37
N SER A 19 -2.00 32.35 5.80
CA SER A 19 -2.72 32.56 4.54
C SER A 19 -1.99 31.95 3.34
N TRP A 20 -0.66 31.91 3.34
CA TRP A 20 0.14 31.24 2.33
C TRP A 20 0.01 29.72 2.39
N LEU A 21 -0.16 29.14 3.60
CA LEU A 21 -0.44 27.72 3.78
C LEU A 21 -1.85 27.30 3.30
N VAL A 22 -2.81 28.24 3.23
CA VAL A 22 -4.19 27.98 2.79
C VAL A 22 -4.35 28.13 1.26
N SER A 23 -3.38 28.72 0.56
CA SER A 23 -3.42 28.96 -0.91
C SER A 23 -3.01 27.74 -1.74
N PHE A 24 -3.05 26.52 -1.21
CA PHE A 24 -2.91 25.33 -2.04
C PHE A 24 -4.16 25.17 -2.89
N ASN A 25 -3.95 25.20 -4.21
CA ASN A 25 -4.97 25.00 -5.22
C ASN A 25 -5.91 23.87 -4.83
N ALA A 26 -7.18 24.18 -4.63
CA ALA A 26 -8.24 23.19 -4.53
C ALA A 26 -8.48 22.63 -5.94
N GLU A 27 -7.59 21.77 -6.40
CA GLU A 27 -7.93 20.86 -7.49
C GLU A 27 -9.10 20.02 -6.99
N ALA A 28 -10.06 19.74 -7.86
CA ALA A 28 -11.21 18.87 -7.57
C ALA A 28 -10.68 17.43 -7.36
N GLN A 29 -10.06 17.18 -6.21
CA GLN A 29 -9.56 15.86 -5.81
C GLN A 29 -10.71 15.06 -5.25
N VAL A 30 -10.94 13.88 -5.78
CA VAL A 30 -11.85 12.91 -5.18
C VAL A 30 -11.14 12.28 -3.99
N ASN A 31 -11.58 12.64 -2.79
CA ASN A 31 -11.08 12.09 -1.54
C ASN A 31 -12.04 11.01 -1.04
N ASP A 32 -11.50 9.88 -0.64
CA ASP A 32 -12.29 8.78 -0.09
C ASP A 32 -11.65 8.25 1.20
N ALA A 33 -12.49 7.85 2.15
CA ALA A 33 -12.06 7.15 3.36
C ALA A 33 -12.33 5.65 3.19
N GLY A 34 -11.29 4.84 3.38
CA GLY A 34 -11.36 3.39 3.21
C GLY A 34 -10.96 2.61 4.47
N LEU A 35 -11.42 1.35 4.50
CA LEU A 35 -10.95 0.35 5.45
C LEU A 35 -10.49 -0.89 4.69
N TRP A 36 -9.23 -1.27 4.87
CA TRP A 36 -8.70 -2.50 4.31
C TRP A 36 -8.43 -3.50 5.42
N THR A 37 -9.08 -4.65 5.35
CA THR A 37 -8.88 -5.73 6.31
C THR A 37 -8.24 -6.91 5.61
N SER A 38 -7.31 -7.61 6.27
CA SER A 38 -6.67 -8.77 5.67
C SER A 38 -6.38 -9.89 6.65
N ILE A 39 -6.40 -11.12 6.13
CA ILE A 39 -5.91 -12.33 6.79
C ILE A 39 -4.75 -12.85 5.96
N ASN A 40 -3.58 -13.02 6.58
CA ASN A 40 -2.37 -13.47 5.93
C ASN A 40 -1.88 -14.75 6.60
N LEU A 41 -1.81 -15.83 5.85
CA LEU A 41 -1.36 -17.14 6.32
C LEU A 41 -0.02 -17.46 5.66
N GLU A 42 0.97 -17.88 6.46
CA GLU A 42 2.25 -18.39 5.98
C GLU A 42 2.41 -19.85 6.39
N LYS A 43 2.79 -20.73 5.45
CA LYS A 43 3.24 -22.08 5.71
C LYS A 43 4.67 -22.25 5.26
N ARG A 44 5.57 -22.56 6.22
CA ARG A 44 6.98 -22.86 5.93
C ARG A 44 7.16 -24.35 5.74
N PHE A 45 7.58 -24.76 4.55
CA PHE A 45 7.94 -26.15 4.26
C PHE A 45 9.39 -26.46 4.62
N SER A 46 10.25 -25.43 4.51
CA SER A 46 11.67 -25.52 4.87
C SER A 46 12.20 -24.16 5.31
N LYS A 47 13.50 -24.10 5.66
CA LYS A 47 14.19 -22.82 5.93
C LYS A 47 14.24 -21.90 4.71
N LYS A 48 14.08 -22.46 3.50
CA LYS A 48 14.17 -21.72 2.23
C LYS A 48 12.84 -21.52 1.52
N MET A 49 11.83 -22.35 1.77
CA MET A 49 10.57 -22.36 1.02
C MET A 49 9.37 -22.09 1.92
N SER A 50 8.54 -21.15 1.52
CA SER A 50 7.24 -20.89 2.15
C SER A 50 6.16 -20.62 1.11
N LEU A 51 4.91 -20.91 1.51
CA LEU A 51 3.70 -20.56 0.79
C LEU A 51 2.95 -19.53 1.61
N HIS A 52 2.42 -18.54 0.93
CA HIS A 52 1.63 -17.47 1.52
C HIS A 52 0.25 -17.49 0.88
N PHE A 53 -0.77 -17.33 1.69
CA PHE A 53 -2.13 -17.06 1.28
C PHE A 53 -2.61 -15.79 1.96
N SER A 54 -3.29 -14.93 1.22
CA SER A 54 -3.84 -13.69 1.75
C SER A 54 -5.22 -13.47 1.21
N GLU A 55 -6.14 -13.13 2.09
CA GLU A 55 -7.47 -12.62 1.76
C GLU A 55 -7.58 -11.20 2.25
N GLU A 56 -8.02 -10.26 1.39
CA GLU A 56 -8.10 -8.84 1.72
C GLU A 56 -9.44 -8.28 1.25
N LEU A 57 -10.15 -7.62 2.16
CA LEU A 57 -11.39 -6.89 1.87
C LEU A 57 -11.09 -5.40 1.91
N ARG A 58 -11.57 -4.66 0.92
CA ARG A 58 -11.45 -3.19 0.85
C ARG A 58 -12.80 -2.54 0.80
N PHE A 59 -13.07 -1.79 1.83
CA PHE A 59 -14.23 -0.91 1.90
C PHE A 59 -13.82 0.49 1.46
N ASN A 60 -14.60 1.11 0.61
CA ASN A 60 -14.48 2.47 0.07
C ASN A 60 -15.79 3.24 0.29
N GLU A 61 -15.96 4.38 -0.38
CA GLU A 61 -17.13 5.26 -0.23
C GLU A 61 -17.41 5.59 1.25
N ASN A 62 -16.38 6.12 1.92
CA ASN A 62 -16.42 6.41 3.37
C ASN A 62 -16.70 5.16 4.22
N ILE A 63 -16.16 4.01 3.83
CA ILE A 63 -16.26 2.72 4.54
C ILE A 63 -17.66 2.09 4.45
N THR A 64 -18.55 2.59 3.61
CA THR A 64 -19.91 2.06 3.50
C THR A 64 -20.04 0.90 2.52
N GLU A 65 -19.12 0.82 1.52
CA GLU A 65 -19.25 -0.12 0.41
C GLU A 65 -18.06 -1.08 0.31
N LEU A 66 -18.33 -2.36 0.08
CA LEU A 66 -17.30 -3.34 -0.23
C LEU A 66 -16.83 -3.17 -1.67
N GLY A 67 -15.76 -2.40 -1.85
CA GLY A 67 -15.24 -2.03 -3.16
C GLY A 67 -14.40 -3.12 -3.82
N ALA A 68 -13.75 -4.01 -3.05
CA ALA A 68 -12.97 -5.10 -3.65
C ALA A 68 -12.68 -6.24 -2.67
N ILE A 69 -12.58 -7.45 -3.22
CA ILE A 69 -12.13 -8.67 -2.55
C ILE A 69 -10.88 -9.17 -3.30
N PHE A 70 -9.83 -9.53 -2.55
CA PHE A 70 -8.58 -10.03 -3.10
C PHE A 70 -8.21 -11.35 -2.45
N SER A 71 -8.07 -12.39 -3.25
CA SER A 71 -7.50 -13.67 -2.84
C SER A 71 -6.14 -13.84 -3.51
N GLU A 72 -5.06 -13.91 -2.73
CA GLU A 72 -3.69 -14.02 -3.24
C GLU A 72 -3.03 -15.29 -2.71
N ILE A 73 -2.35 -16.01 -3.61
CA ILE A 73 -1.46 -17.11 -3.26
C ILE A 73 -0.09 -16.84 -3.84
N SER A 74 0.98 -17.09 -3.07
CA SER A 74 2.35 -16.89 -3.54
C SER A 74 3.33 -17.86 -2.88
N GLY A 75 4.29 -18.36 -3.68
CA GLY A 75 5.43 -19.13 -3.21
C GLY A 75 6.66 -18.23 -3.05
N GLU A 76 7.39 -18.36 -1.95
CA GLU A 76 8.66 -17.66 -1.69
C GLU A 76 9.81 -18.64 -1.59
N TYR A 77 10.93 -18.30 -2.25
CA TYR A 77 12.21 -18.95 -2.10
C TYR A 77 13.24 -17.97 -1.52
N ARG A 78 13.86 -18.33 -0.39
CA ARG A 78 14.90 -17.56 0.30
C ARG A 78 16.27 -18.07 -0.10
N PHE A 79 17.04 -17.27 -0.82
CA PHE A 79 18.43 -17.60 -1.14
C PHE A 79 19.31 -17.57 0.11
N ASN A 80 19.11 -16.54 0.94
CA ASN A 80 19.76 -16.34 2.21
C ASN A 80 18.88 -15.50 3.17
N LYS A 81 19.44 -15.00 4.27
CA LYS A 81 18.70 -14.19 5.26
C LYS A 81 18.26 -12.82 4.71
N MET A 82 18.93 -12.31 3.68
CA MET A 82 18.67 -10.99 3.10
C MET A 82 17.80 -11.08 1.84
N PHE A 83 18.08 -12.02 0.94
CA PHE A 83 17.47 -12.07 -0.39
C PHE A 83 16.45 -13.19 -0.53
N SER A 84 15.27 -12.83 -1.02
CA SER A 84 14.26 -13.79 -1.43
C SER A 84 13.57 -13.36 -2.72
N VAL A 85 13.05 -14.34 -3.45
CA VAL A 85 12.19 -14.17 -4.62
C VAL A 85 10.85 -14.82 -4.33
N SER A 86 9.76 -14.22 -4.79
CA SER A 86 8.45 -14.87 -4.75
C SER A 86 7.71 -14.68 -6.06
N ALA A 87 6.91 -15.68 -6.43
CA ALA A 87 5.96 -15.59 -7.51
C ALA A 87 4.56 -15.84 -6.97
N GLY A 88 3.57 -15.11 -7.48
CA GLY A 88 2.22 -15.19 -6.95
C GLY A 88 1.15 -14.87 -7.98
N TYR A 89 -0.04 -15.25 -7.62
CA TYR A 89 -1.26 -14.99 -8.35
C TYR A 89 -2.28 -14.36 -7.40
N ARG A 90 -3.00 -13.34 -7.90
CA ARG A 90 -4.09 -12.68 -7.18
C ARG A 90 -5.34 -12.71 -8.05
N PHE A 91 -6.40 -13.27 -7.50
CA PHE A 91 -7.76 -13.12 -7.98
C PHE A 91 -8.38 -11.90 -7.32
N THR A 92 -9.11 -11.09 -8.08
CA THR A 92 -9.75 -9.88 -7.57
C THR A 92 -11.17 -9.81 -8.09
N GLN A 93 -12.11 -9.59 -7.19
CA GLN A 93 -13.46 -9.13 -7.50
C GLN A 93 -13.52 -7.65 -7.12
N ARG A 94 -13.80 -6.77 -8.08
CA ARG A 94 -13.88 -5.33 -7.86
C ARG A 94 -15.24 -4.82 -8.26
N ARG A 95 -15.88 -4.08 -7.35
CA ARG A 95 -17.15 -3.40 -7.60
C ARG A 95 -16.93 -2.31 -8.64
N GLU A 96 -17.80 -2.26 -9.63
CA GLU A 96 -17.87 -1.24 -10.66
C GLU A 96 -18.97 -0.21 -10.33
N VAL A 97 -19.09 0.84 -11.13
CA VAL A 97 -20.02 1.95 -10.88
C VAL A 97 -21.51 1.51 -10.93
N ASP A 98 -21.80 0.44 -11.66
CA ASP A 98 -23.15 -0.16 -11.80
C ASP A 98 -23.45 -1.22 -10.74
N ASP A 99 -22.68 -1.26 -9.66
CA ASP A 99 -22.77 -2.24 -8.56
C ASP A 99 -22.45 -3.69 -8.94
N SER A 100 -22.09 -3.96 -10.19
CA SER A 100 -21.58 -5.25 -10.61
C SER A 100 -20.13 -5.48 -10.10
N TYR A 101 -19.68 -6.74 -10.13
CA TYR A 101 -18.32 -7.08 -9.78
C TYR A 101 -17.56 -7.56 -11.01
N SER A 102 -16.50 -6.84 -11.38
CA SER A 102 -15.56 -7.26 -12.41
C SER A 102 -14.50 -8.21 -11.84
N ILE A 103 -14.11 -9.18 -12.66
CA ILE A 103 -13.07 -10.15 -12.31
C ILE A 103 -11.73 -9.69 -12.87
N ARG A 104 -10.68 -9.74 -12.03
CA ARG A 104 -9.32 -9.39 -12.45
C ARG A 104 -8.35 -10.48 -12.02
N HIS A 105 -7.42 -10.78 -12.91
CA HIS A 105 -6.35 -11.75 -12.70
C HIS A 105 -5.02 -11.03 -12.68
N ARG A 106 -4.21 -11.22 -11.64
CA ARG A 106 -2.89 -10.60 -11.51
C ARG A 106 -1.83 -11.65 -11.25
N TYR A 107 -0.81 -11.64 -12.07
CA TYR A 107 0.41 -12.40 -11.87
C TYR A 107 1.51 -11.45 -11.38
N MET A 108 2.38 -11.91 -10.48
CA MET A 108 3.41 -11.07 -9.92
C MET A 108 4.67 -11.85 -9.59
N ILE A 109 5.81 -11.16 -9.72
CA ILE A 109 7.11 -11.64 -9.26
C ILE A 109 7.70 -10.55 -8.36
N ASN A 110 8.21 -10.93 -7.20
CA ASN A 110 8.83 -10.03 -6.25
C ASN A 110 10.29 -10.42 -6.00
N LEU A 111 11.15 -9.40 -5.93
CA LEU A 111 12.45 -9.48 -5.33
C LEU A 111 12.41 -8.74 -3.99
N ASN A 112 12.80 -9.38 -2.91
CA ASN A 112 12.82 -8.77 -1.58
C ASN A 112 14.24 -8.78 -1.04
N VAL A 113 14.61 -7.66 -0.42
CA VAL A 113 15.86 -7.48 0.30
C VAL A 113 15.53 -7.06 1.72
N LYS A 114 15.83 -7.92 2.68
CA LYS A 114 15.60 -7.68 4.11
C LYS A 114 16.92 -7.47 4.81
N ASN A 115 17.01 -6.46 5.68
CA ASN A 115 18.17 -6.23 6.52
C ASN A 115 17.74 -5.87 7.94
N LYS A 116 18.54 -6.25 8.93
CA LYS A 116 18.30 -5.90 10.34
C LYS A 116 19.57 -5.22 10.88
N LEU A 117 19.42 -3.96 11.30
CA LEU A 117 20.46 -3.12 11.88
C LEU A 117 20.03 -2.75 13.31
N GLY A 118 20.53 -3.50 14.29
CA GLY A 118 20.10 -3.32 15.67
C GLY A 118 18.61 -3.55 15.85
N GLN A 119 17.88 -2.52 16.27
CA GLN A 119 16.42 -2.55 16.43
C GLN A 119 15.64 -2.22 15.16
N PHE A 120 16.31 -1.76 14.09
CA PHE A 120 15.67 -1.44 12.84
C PHE A 120 15.67 -2.66 11.90
N SER A 121 14.50 -2.98 11.36
CA SER A 121 14.32 -3.97 10.30
C SER A 121 13.85 -3.25 9.04
N THR A 122 14.64 -3.35 7.97
CA THR A 122 14.31 -2.75 6.67
C THR A 122 13.92 -3.84 5.69
N ASN A 123 12.93 -3.56 4.84
CA ASN A 123 12.56 -4.44 3.73
C ASN A 123 12.32 -3.59 2.48
N ALA A 124 13.14 -3.83 1.46
CA ALA A 124 12.96 -3.30 0.12
C ALA A 124 12.37 -4.39 -0.79
N ARG A 125 11.33 -4.07 -1.53
CA ARG A 125 10.69 -4.96 -2.49
C ARG A 125 10.59 -4.29 -3.86
N ILE A 126 11.00 -5.01 -4.89
CA ILE A 126 10.70 -4.69 -6.29
C ILE A 126 9.72 -5.75 -6.77
N ARG A 127 8.58 -5.30 -7.32
CA ARG A 127 7.51 -6.17 -7.85
C ARG A 127 7.26 -5.82 -9.32
N TYR A 128 7.38 -6.79 -10.19
CA TYR A 128 6.75 -6.76 -11.49
C TYR A 128 5.37 -7.41 -11.40
N GLN A 129 4.35 -6.79 -11.93
CA GLN A 129 3.00 -7.37 -12.00
C GLN A 129 2.35 -7.11 -13.35
N SER A 130 1.54 -8.08 -13.77
CA SER A 130 0.72 -8.06 -14.97
C SER A 130 -0.72 -8.36 -14.58
N GLN A 131 -1.66 -7.43 -14.84
CA GLN A 131 -3.05 -7.55 -14.44
C GLN A 131 -3.97 -7.50 -15.64
N PHE A 132 -4.77 -8.54 -15.78
CA PHE A 132 -5.83 -8.66 -16.77
C PHE A 132 -7.16 -8.26 -16.12
N LYS A 133 -8.00 -7.52 -16.87
CA LYS A 133 -9.34 -7.09 -16.46
C LYS A 133 -10.36 -7.74 -17.38
N ASP A 134 -11.36 -8.42 -16.82
CA ASP A 134 -12.50 -8.95 -17.56
C ASP A 134 -12.14 -9.65 -18.89
N VAL A 135 -11.25 -10.63 -18.84
CA VAL A 135 -10.73 -11.36 -20.00
C VAL A 135 -11.86 -11.97 -20.86
N GLN A 136 -13.03 -12.20 -20.27
CA GLN A 136 -14.16 -12.83 -20.94
C GLN A 136 -15.14 -11.82 -21.57
N SER A 137 -15.14 -10.56 -21.14
CA SER A 137 -16.17 -9.58 -21.51
C SER A 137 -15.70 -8.53 -22.52
N SER A 138 -14.40 -8.31 -22.71
CA SER A 138 -13.89 -7.35 -23.67
C SER A 138 -12.55 -7.75 -24.28
N GLU A 139 -12.30 -7.34 -25.55
CA GLU A 139 -10.97 -7.50 -26.16
C GLU A 139 -9.88 -6.72 -25.41
N ASN A 140 -10.21 -5.56 -24.84
CA ASN A 140 -9.31 -4.75 -24.03
C ASN A 140 -8.94 -5.44 -22.72
N GLY A 141 -9.77 -6.34 -22.19
CA GLY A 141 -9.46 -7.14 -21.01
C GLY A 141 -8.33 -8.14 -21.22
N LYS A 142 -8.02 -8.50 -22.47
CA LYS A 142 -6.91 -9.40 -22.84
C LYS A 142 -5.55 -8.70 -22.80
N ILE A 143 -5.51 -7.36 -22.83
CA ILE A 143 -4.28 -6.58 -22.75
C ILE A 143 -4.01 -6.30 -21.27
N PRO A 144 -2.91 -6.82 -20.68
CA PRO A 144 -2.64 -6.60 -19.26
C PRO A 144 -2.11 -5.20 -18.97
N ASP A 145 -2.49 -4.66 -17.82
CA ASP A 145 -1.80 -3.52 -17.23
C ASP A 145 -0.52 -4.01 -16.54
N ASN A 146 0.62 -3.57 -17.02
CA ASN A 146 1.92 -3.96 -16.49
C ASN A 146 2.48 -2.86 -15.59
N TYR A 147 2.90 -3.23 -14.38
CA TYR A 147 3.48 -2.32 -13.39
C TYR A 147 4.80 -2.83 -12.85
N LEU A 148 5.72 -1.87 -12.67
CA LEU A 148 6.84 -2.04 -11.76
C LEU A 148 6.53 -1.27 -10.47
N ARG A 149 6.62 -1.95 -9.32
CA ARG A 149 6.33 -1.34 -8.02
C ARG A 149 7.55 -1.50 -7.13
N THR A 150 7.94 -0.41 -6.49
CA THR A 150 9.04 -0.41 -5.51
C THR A 150 8.51 0.00 -4.16
N LYS A 151 8.75 -0.82 -3.14
CA LYS A 151 8.33 -0.55 -1.75
C LYS A 151 9.54 -0.60 -0.84
N LEU A 152 9.66 0.41 0.02
CA LEU A 152 10.58 0.41 1.16
C LEU A 152 9.75 0.45 2.43
N SER A 153 10.07 -0.39 3.40
CA SER A 153 9.50 -0.35 4.74
C SER A 153 10.59 -0.43 5.81
N VAL A 154 10.38 0.31 6.87
CA VAL A 154 11.24 0.33 8.05
C VAL A 154 10.37 0.03 9.26
N LYS A 155 10.76 -0.95 10.06
CA LYS A 155 10.11 -1.35 11.30
C LYS A 155 11.09 -1.19 12.44
N TYR A 156 10.64 -0.64 13.57
CA TYR A 156 11.44 -0.48 14.77
C TYR A 156 10.99 -1.48 15.84
N ASP A 157 11.93 -2.31 16.32
CA ASP A 157 11.68 -3.31 17.35
C ASP A 157 11.84 -2.66 18.73
N LEU A 158 10.75 -2.43 19.42
CA LEU A 158 10.73 -1.84 20.78
C LEU A 158 11.19 -2.84 21.87
N GLY A 159 11.61 -4.05 21.49
CA GLY A 159 11.96 -5.12 22.45
C GLY A 159 10.75 -5.64 23.24
N LYS A 160 9.53 -5.30 22.82
CA LYS A 160 8.24 -5.73 23.38
C LYS A 160 7.41 -6.34 22.25
N LYS A 161 6.11 -6.52 22.53
CA LYS A 161 5.17 -7.05 21.53
C LYS A 161 4.80 -6.05 20.41
N TYR A 162 5.28 -4.84 20.48
CA TYR A 162 4.93 -3.75 19.57
C TYR A 162 6.12 -3.39 18.66
N ALA A 163 5.87 -3.28 17.39
CA ALA A 163 6.85 -2.83 16.41
C ALA A 163 6.21 -1.79 15.46
N PRO A 164 6.40 -0.48 15.73
CA PRO A 164 5.97 0.57 14.81
C PRO A 164 6.70 0.46 13.47
N PHE A 165 6.01 0.84 12.39
CA PHE A 165 6.56 0.85 11.06
C PHE A 165 6.14 2.06 10.24
N ILE A 166 6.94 2.36 9.23
CA ILE A 166 6.61 3.27 8.15
C ILE A 166 6.98 2.61 6.82
N SER A 167 6.21 2.88 5.77
CA SER A 167 6.54 2.40 4.43
C SER A 167 6.12 3.37 3.35
N GLY A 168 6.87 3.36 2.23
CA GLY A 168 6.55 4.06 0.99
C GLY A 168 6.56 3.09 -0.18
N GLU A 169 5.66 3.27 -1.12
CA GLU A 169 5.59 2.46 -2.34
C GLU A 169 5.28 3.35 -3.54
N LEU A 170 5.99 3.13 -4.64
CA LEU A 170 5.80 3.81 -5.93
C LEU A 170 5.31 2.81 -6.96
N PHE A 171 4.47 3.29 -7.89
CA PHE A 171 3.88 2.50 -8.97
C PHE A 171 4.26 3.13 -10.31
N LEU A 172 4.97 2.38 -11.13
CA LEU A 172 5.30 2.75 -12.49
C LEU A 172 4.46 1.89 -13.45
N HIS A 173 3.59 2.52 -14.20
CA HIS A 173 2.83 1.88 -15.26
C HIS A 173 3.71 1.76 -16.52
N LEU A 174 3.99 0.55 -16.98
CA LEU A 174 5.02 0.29 -17.99
C LEU A 174 4.52 0.36 -19.42
N ASN A 175 3.26 0.07 -19.65
CA ASN A 175 2.71 -0.08 -21.02
C ASN A 175 1.54 0.85 -21.30
N ARG A 176 1.61 2.10 -20.81
CA ARG A 176 0.67 3.14 -21.22
C ARG A 176 0.99 3.60 -22.65
N PRO A 177 -0.02 4.05 -23.41
CA PRO A 177 0.20 4.65 -24.73
C PRO A 177 1.17 5.82 -24.70
N ASP A 178 1.17 6.61 -23.62
CA ASP A 178 2.00 7.80 -23.44
C ASP A 178 3.40 7.48 -22.87
N GLY A 179 3.77 6.22 -22.75
CA GLY A 179 5.04 5.76 -22.20
C GLY A 179 4.98 5.35 -20.73
N VAL A 180 6.15 5.11 -20.13
CA VAL A 180 6.24 4.73 -18.72
C VAL A 180 5.92 5.93 -17.84
N LEU A 181 4.99 5.75 -16.90
CA LEU A 181 4.52 6.81 -16.03
C LEU A 181 4.42 6.36 -14.58
N MET A 182 4.88 7.19 -13.65
CA MET A 182 4.58 7.02 -12.23
C MET A 182 3.18 7.58 -11.97
N ASP A 183 2.19 6.71 -11.84
CA ASP A 183 0.78 7.10 -11.74
C ASP A 183 0.18 7.00 -10.33
N ASN A 184 0.93 6.41 -9.40
CA ASN A 184 0.43 6.24 -8.02
C ASN A 184 1.58 6.11 -7.02
N TYR A 185 1.36 6.59 -5.79
CA TYR A 185 2.20 6.29 -4.65
C TYR A 185 1.38 5.96 -3.41
N ARG A 186 2.02 5.27 -2.46
CA ARG A 186 1.47 4.95 -1.15
C ARG A 186 2.46 5.30 -0.06
N ILE A 187 1.95 5.87 1.02
CA ILE A 187 2.68 6.05 2.26
C ILE A 187 1.84 5.42 3.36
N ALA A 188 2.44 4.62 4.22
CA ALA A 188 1.74 4.03 5.35
C ALA A 188 2.59 4.09 6.61
N ALA A 189 1.94 4.25 7.74
CA ALA A 189 2.52 4.13 9.06
C ALA A 189 1.59 3.31 9.95
N GLY A 190 2.14 2.59 10.91
CA GLY A 190 1.33 1.74 11.78
C GLY A 190 2.13 1.04 12.85
N VAL A 191 1.50 0.08 13.49
CA VAL A 191 2.07 -0.75 14.55
C VAL A 191 1.70 -2.20 14.32
N ASP A 192 2.69 -3.06 14.42
CA ASP A 192 2.54 -4.51 14.46
C ASP A 192 2.50 -4.97 15.93
N TYR A 193 1.48 -5.72 16.32
CA TYR A 193 1.33 -6.27 17.65
C TYR A 193 1.41 -7.79 17.63
N GLU A 194 2.43 -8.35 18.27
CA GLU A 194 2.67 -9.78 18.36
C GLU A 194 1.94 -10.38 19.57
N PHE A 195 0.86 -11.12 19.34
CA PHE A 195 0.21 -11.91 20.40
C PHE A 195 1.05 -13.11 20.80
N SER A 196 1.67 -13.75 19.81
CA SER A 196 2.50 -14.92 19.99
C SER A 196 3.57 -14.98 18.90
N LYS A 197 4.51 -15.93 19.04
CA LYS A 197 5.54 -16.21 17.99
C LYS A 197 4.95 -16.56 16.61
N ARG A 198 3.64 -16.78 16.51
CA ARG A 198 2.96 -17.22 15.27
C ARG A 198 1.84 -16.30 14.84
N SER A 199 1.42 -15.38 15.68
CA SER A 199 0.25 -14.54 15.41
C SER A 199 0.53 -13.10 15.74
N SER A 200 0.28 -12.19 14.78
CA SER A 200 0.34 -10.75 14.96
C SER A 200 -0.84 -10.07 14.30
N ILE A 201 -1.21 -8.91 14.82
CA ILE A 201 -2.12 -7.96 14.17
C ILE A 201 -1.33 -6.71 13.81
N GLU A 202 -1.54 -6.25 12.58
CA GLU A 202 -1.04 -4.97 12.08
C GLU A 202 -2.18 -3.97 12.05
N PHE A 203 -2.01 -2.81 12.68
CA PHE A 203 -2.87 -1.65 12.55
C PHE A 203 -2.10 -0.55 11.85
N GLY A 204 -2.69 0.08 10.85
CA GLY A 204 -2.01 1.13 10.12
C GLY A 204 -2.96 2.16 9.53
N TYR A 205 -2.36 3.25 9.12
CA TYR A 205 -2.97 4.28 8.31
C TYR A 205 -2.17 4.44 7.03
N LEU A 206 -2.86 4.46 5.89
CA LEU A 206 -2.28 4.49 4.56
C LEU A 206 -2.91 5.60 3.74
N ILE A 207 -2.09 6.37 3.07
CA ILE A 207 -2.50 7.32 2.03
C ILE A 207 -2.11 6.71 0.70
N ASN A 208 -3.09 6.52 -0.17
CA ASN A 208 -2.89 6.06 -1.55
C ASN A 208 -3.33 7.17 -2.49
N ARG A 209 -2.39 7.74 -3.24
CA ARG A 209 -2.67 8.86 -4.12
C ARG A 209 -2.25 8.56 -5.54
N GLU A 210 -3.18 8.81 -6.47
CA GLU A 210 -2.89 8.87 -7.89
C GLU A 210 -2.26 10.20 -8.26
N ILE A 211 -1.35 10.18 -9.20
CA ILE A 211 -0.66 11.36 -9.73
C ILE A 211 -0.53 11.24 -11.24
N GLN A 212 -0.39 12.36 -11.93
CA GLN A 212 -0.19 12.41 -13.39
C GLN A 212 -1.32 11.71 -14.17
N VAL A 213 -2.53 11.73 -13.63
CA VAL A 213 -3.77 11.25 -14.26
C VAL A 213 -4.81 12.37 -14.26
N ALA A 214 -5.81 12.31 -15.15
CA ALA A 214 -6.82 13.39 -15.37
C ALA A 214 -7.70 13.39 -14.13
N ASN A 215 -8.00 13.16 -13.21
CA ASN A 215 -8.83 13.20 -12.00
C ASN A 215 -8.20 12.29 -10.91
N PRO A 216 -7.13 12.76 -10.28
CA PRO A 216 -6.42 11.93 -9.33
C PRO A 216 -7.24 11.66 -8.06
N TRP A 217 -7.26 10.41 -7.65
CA TRP A 217 -7.88 9.97 -6.41
C TRP A 217 -6.89 10.00 -5.26
N THR A 218 -7.40 10.36 -4.08
CA THR A 218 -6.69 10.19 -2.83
C THR A 218 -7.55 9.38 -1.86
N ASN A 219 -7.06 8.20 -1.49
CA ASN A 219 -7.72 7.35 -0.49
C ASN A 219 -6.95 7.42 0.83
N TYR A 220 -7.66 7.74 1.88
CA TYR A 220 -7.21 7.71 3.27
C TYR A 220 -7.72 6.43 3.93
N VAL A 221 -6.84 5.50 4.21
CA VAL A 221 -7.24 4.13 4.53
C VAL A 221 -6.75 3.72 5.90
N ILE A 222 -7.68 3.22 6.72
CA ILE A 222 -7.34 2.44 7.91
C ILE A 222 -7.04 1.01 7.47
N THR A 223 -5.93 0.44 7.93
CA THR A 223 -5.56 -0.94 7.62
C THR A 223 -5.56 -1.79 8.87
N VAL A 224 -6.15 -2.99 8.79
CA VAL A 224 -6.14 -4.01 9.85
C VAL A 224 -5.78 -5.34 9.22
N GLY A 225 -4.66 -5.92 9.61
CA GLY A 225 -4.18 -7.18 9.07
C GLY A 225 -3.87 -8.20 10.16
N TRP A 226 -4.41 -9.40 10.03
CA TRP A 226 -4.03 -10.53 10.89
C TRP A 226 -3.06 -11.44 10.16
N ASN A 227 -1.89 -11.67 10.77
CA ASN A 227 -0.85 -12.54 10.23
C ASN A 227 -0.74 -13.81 11.09
N TYR A 228 -0.71 -14.97 10.44
CA TYR A 228 -0.59 -16.23 11.13
C TYR A 228 0.38 -17.21 10.45
N LEU A 229 1.31 -17.75 11.24
CA LEU A 229 2.26 -18.78 10.80
C LEU A 229 1.71 -20.16 11.11
N LEU A 230 1.32 -20.90 10.07
CA LEU A 230 0.84 -22.29 10.15
C LEU A 230 1.96 -23.24 10.63
N LYS A 231 1.55 -24.30 11.33
CA LYS A 231 2.45 -25.38 11.77
C LYS A 231 2.99 -26.18 10.58
#